data_4c3ff32e9b3f2d8e84fc255057b82b70
#
_entry.id   4c3ff32e9b3f2d8e84fc255057b82b70
#
_cell.length_a   1.000
_cell.length_b   1.000
_cell.length_c   1.000
_cell.angle_alpha   90.00
_cell.angle_beta   90.00
_cell.angle_gamma   90.00
#
_symmetry.space_group_name_H-M   'P 1'
#
loop_
_entity.id
_entity.type
_entity.pdbx_description
1 polymer ?
#
loop_
_entity_poly.entity_id
_entity_poly.type
_entity_poly.pdbx_seq_one_letter_code
_entity_poly.pdbx_strand_id
1 'polypeptide(L)'
;MGIDPETFPVHSIPGLTVGTGLKMALIAVGCGILSILFCILLKTVGQLYAKYLKNPYIRIAVAAGVIILITICLNTKDYMGAGSGLIARAIEKGEARPLDFLWKMLLTALTMRAGYRGGEIVPAFSIGATFGCVAGGILGFSPELAAAASMVALFCGVTNCPITAMLISFELFGFSGAAYYLIAISISYAVSGYYSLYKDQTIVYSKYKARYINRKTR
;
A
#
# COMPACT_ATOMS: atom_id res chain seq x y z
N MET A 1 5.67 11.36 28.43
CA MET A 1 5.95 10.00 27.97
C MET A 1 6.95 10.18 26.83
N GLY A 2 8.22 9.78 27.01
CA GLY A 2 9.30 10.02 26.03
C GLY A 2 9.39 8.92 24.98
N ILE A 3 8.36 8.74 24.17
CA ILE A 3 8.39 7.87 23.00
C ILE A 3 8.48 8.81 21.80
N ASP A 4 9.65 8.83 21.15
CA ASP A 4 9.80 9.57 19.91
C ASP A 4 8.97 8.89 18.81
N PRO A 5 8.21 9.64 18.01
CA PRO A 5 7.44 9.09 16.90
C PRO A 5 8.40 8.48 15.86
N GLU A 6 8.01 7.36 15.25
CA GLU A 6 8.76 6.76 14.16
C GLU A 6 8.72 7.70 12.96
N THR A 7 9.86 8.23 12.55
CA THR A 7 9.98 9.14 11.40
C THR A 7 10.97 8.56 10.39
N PHE A 8 10.66 8.73 9.10
CA PHE A 8 11.51 8.30 8.00
C PHE A 8 12.02 9.53 7.26
N PRO A 9 13.26 9.97 7.48
CA PRO A 9 13.79 11.15 6.79
C PRO A 9 13.94 10.87 5.29
N VAL A 10 13.34 11.72 4.46
CA VAL A 10 13.50 11.70 3.00
C VAL A 10 14.52 12.76 2.63
N HIS A 11 15.69 12.33 2.16
CA HIS A 11 16.82 13.24 1.92
C HIS A 11 16.84 13.82 0.51
N SER A 12 16.38 13.08 -0.49
CA SER A 12 16.48 13.45 -1.90
C SER A 12 15.15 13.97 -2.45
N ILE A 13 14.83 15.24 -2.18
CA ILE A 13 13.60 15.88 -2.66
C ILE A 13 13.94 16.84 -3.80
N PRO A 14 13.67 16.47 -5.08
CA PRO A 14 13.88 17.36 -6.21
C PRO A 14 12.92 18.53 -6.17
N GLY A 15 13.31 19.66 -6.75
CA GLY A 15 12.43 20.80 -6.94
C GLY A 15 11.18 20.42 -7.75
N LEU A 16 10.02 20.99 -7.39
CA LEU A 16 8.78 20.74 -8.10
C LEU A 16 8.80 21.41 -9.47
N THR A 17 8.91 20.62 -10.51
CA THR A 17 8.80 21.02 -11.92
C THR A 17 7.68 20.25 -12.60
N VAL A 18 7.25 20.70 -13.78
CA VAL A 18 6.22 19.97 -14.55
C VAL A 18 6.67 18.52 -14.82
N GLY A 19 7.95 18.31 -15.12
CA GLY A 19 8.50 16.97 -15.37
C GLY A 19 8.48 16.07 -14.14
N THR A 20 8.92 16.57 -12.98
CA THR A 20 8.92 15.80 -11.72
C THR A 20 7.49 15.55 -11.22
N GLY A 21 6.60 16.52 -11.37
CA GLY A 21 5.18 16.36 -11.07
C GLY A 21 4.50 15.30 -11.94
N LEU A 22 4.81 15.26 -13.24
CA LEU A 22 4.26 14.25 -14.15
C LEU A 22 4.76 12.83 -13.82
N LYS A 23 6.03 12.67 -13.49
CA LYS A 23 6.59 11.39 -13.02
C LYS A 23 5.86 10.90 -11.76
N MET A 24 5.68 11.78 -10.77
CA MET A 24 4.93 11.46 -9.57
C MET A 24 3.46 11.11 -9.88
N ALA A 25 2.82 11.81 -10.79
CA ALA A 25 1.45 11.52 -11.22
C ALA A 25 1.33 10.13 -11.85
N LEU A 26 2.27 9.71 -12.68
CA LEU A 26 2.31 8.36 -13.26
C LEU A 26 2.47 7.28 -12.18
N ILE A 27 3.38 7.49 -11.23
CA ILE A 27 3.54 6.59 -10.08
C ILE A 27 2.25 6.50 -9.28
N ALA A 28 1.58 7.63 -9.04
CA ALA A 28 0.34 7.69 -8.29
C ALA A 28 -0.83 6.96 -8.98
N VAL A 29 -0.91 7.00 -10.31
CA VAL A 29 -1.86 6.18 -11.09
C VAL A 29 -1.58 4.69 -10.85
N GLY A 30 -0.31 4.29 -10.88
CA GLY A 30 0.12 2.93 -10.55
C GLY A 30 -0.31 2.51 -9.13
N CYS A 31 -0.14 3.39 -8.13
CA CYS A 31 -0.61 3.15 -6.76
C CYS A 31 -2.12 2.96 -6.68
N GLY A 32 -2.91 3.78 -7.40
CA GLY A 32 -4.36 3.64 -7.47
C GLY A 32 -4.79 2.30 -8.07
N ILE A 33 -4.16 1.87 -9.15
CA ILE A 33 -4.40 0.55 -9.76
C ILE A 33 -4.00 -0.57 -8.79
N LEU A 34 -2.82 -0.46 -8.16
CA LEU A 34 -2.32 -1.45 -7.22
C LEU A 34 -3.22 -1.58 -5.98
N SER A 35 -3.81 -0.46 -5.52
CA SER A 35 -4.79 -0.47 -4.42
C SER A 35 -6.05 -1.27 -4.79
N ILE A 36 -6.55 -1.12 -6.02
CA ILE A 36 -7.68 -1.91 -6.53
C ILE A 36 -7.33 -3.39 -6.57
N LEU A 37 -6.15 -3.71 -7.13
CA LEU A 37 -5.67 -5.10 -7.24
C LEU A 37 -5.53 -5.75 -5.86
N PHE A 38 -5.03 -5.02 -4.88
CA PHE A 38 -4.91 -5.52 -3.50
C PHE A 38 -6.28 -5.80 -2.88
N CYS A 39 -7.25 -4.91 -3.02
CA CYS A 39 -8.62 -5.14 -2.55
C CYS A 39 -9.26 -6.35 -3.23
N ILE A 40 -9.10 -6.49 -4.55
CA ILE A 40 -9.62 -7.64 -5.32
C ILE A 40 -8.94 -8.93 -4.86
N LEU A 41 -7.62 -8.93 -4.70
CA LEU A 41 -6.86 -10.10 -4.27
C LEU A 41 -7.33 -10.61 -2.91
N LEU A 42 -7.44 -9.70 -1.92
CA LEU A 42 -7.97 -10.05 -0.61
C LEU A 42 -9.37 -10.68 -0.69
N LYS A 43 -10.25 -10.08 -1.48
CA LYS A 43 -11.61 -10.60 -1.67
C LYS A 43 -11.60 -11.98 -2.33
N THR A 44 -10.81 -12.16 -3.38
CA THR A 44 -10.71 -13.41 -4.15
C THR A 44 -10.13 -14.53 -3.31
N VAL A 45 -9.03 -14.29 -2.59
CA VAL A 45 -8.43 -15.28 -1.68
C VAL A 45 -9.42 -15.68 -0.58
N GLY A 46 -10.16 -14.70 -0.01
CA GLY A 46 -11.20 -14.99 0.97
C GLY A 46 -12.33 -15.88 0.41
N GLN A 47 -12.76 -15.64 -0.83
CA GLN A 47 -13.76 -16.47 -1.51
C GLN A 47 -13.24 -17.88 -1.81
N LEU A 48 -11.99 -18.01 -2.26
CA LEU A 48 -11.34 -19.30 -2.49
C LEU A 48 -11.27 -20.13 -1.21
N TYR A 49 -10.85 -19.54 -0.11
CA TYR A 49 -10.83 -20.21 1.19
C TYR A 49 -12.22 -20.63 1.65
N ALA A 50 -13.22 -19.76 1.52
CA ALA A 50 -14.59 -20.09 1.87
C ALA A 50 -15.17 -21.23 1.02
N LYS A 51 -14.79 -21.32 -0.24
CA LYS A 51 -15.25 -22.36 -1.18
C LYS A 51 -14.58 -23.70 -0.93
N TYR A 52 -13.24 -23.74 -0.79
CA TYR A 52 -12.48 -24.99 -0.76
C TYR A 52 -12.08 -25.43 0.65
N LEU A 53 -11.92 -24.51 1.60
CA LEU A 53 -11.43 -24.77 2.95
C LEU A 53 -12.44 -24.26 3.99
N LYS A 54 -13.59 -24.93 4.06
CA LYS A 54 -14.69 -24.56 4.97
C LYS A 54 -14.31 -24.68 6.45
N ASN A 55 -13.49 -25.68 6.79
CA ASN A 55 -13.01 -25.86 8.18
C ASN A 55 -11.91 -24.85 8.49
N PRO A 56 -12.08 -23.96 9.50
CA PRO A 56 -11.12 -22.92 9.83
C PRO A 56 -9.75 -23.46 10.26
N TYR A 57 -9.70 -24.61 10.93
CA TYR A 57 -8.44 -25.22 11.37
C TYR A 57 -7.61 -25.73 10.18
N ILE A 58 -8.26 -26.43 9.25
CA ILE A 58 -7.61 -26.92 8.02
C ILE A 58 -7.14 -25.72 7.17
N ARG A 59 -7.96 -24.68 7.07
CA ARG A 59 -7.62 -23.47 6.32
C ARG A 59 -6.35 -22.79 6.85
N ILE A 60 -6.24 -22.63 8.17
CA ILE A 60 -5.07 -22.05 8.82
C ILE A 60 -3.83 -22.93 8.59
N ALA A 61 -3.94 -24.25 8.76
CA ALA A 61 -2.84 -25.18 8.56
C ALA A 61 -2.33 -25.19 7.11
N VAL A 62 -3.25 -25.25 6.13
CA VAL A 62 -2.90 -25.19 4.70
C VAL A 62 -2.25 -23.87 4.34
N ALA A 63 -2.81 -22.74 4.81
CA ALA A 63 -2.23 -21.42 4.57
C ALA A 63 -0.83 -21.31 5.17
N ALA A 64 -0.60 -21.81 6.39
CA ALA A 64 0.73 -21.86 7.02
C ALA A 64 1.72 -22.64 6.14
N GLY A 65 1.33 -23.83 5.69
CA GLY A 65 2.18 -24.65 4.82
C GLY A 65 2.55 -23.94 3.51
N VAL A 66 1.59 -23.28 2.85
CA VAL A 66 1.83 -22.51 1.63
C VAL A 66 2.76 -21.32 1.89
N ILE A 67 2.55 -20.56 2.98
CA ILE A 67 3.39 -19.42 3.33
C ILE A 67 4.83 -19.87 3.63
N ILE A 68 5.00 -20.96 4.38
CA ILE A 68 6.32 -21.52 4.67
C ILE A 68 7.01 -21.95 3.37
N LEU A 69 6.31 -22.67 2.50
CA LEU A 69 6.86 -23.12 1.21
C LEU A 69 7.34 -21.92 0.36
N ILE A 70 6.50 -20.89 0.21
CA ILE A 70 6.86 -19.67 -0.52
C ILE A 70 8.08 -18.99 0.13
N THR A 71 8.12 -18.89 1.45
CA THR A 71 9.23 -18.27 2.19
C THR A 71 10.54 -19.02 1.98
N ILE A 72 10.52 -20.35 1.96
CA ILE A 72 11.68 -21.19 1.66
C ILE A 72 12.13 -20.99 0.21
N CYS A 73 11.19 -21.03 -0.74
CA CYS A 73 11.50 -20.82 -2.17
C CYS A 73 12.11 -19.44 -2.45
N LEU A 74 11.65 -18.40 -1.76
CA LEU A 74 12.17 -17.05 -1.90
C LEU A 74 13.49 -16.82 -1.13
N ASN A 75 13.87 -17.76 -0.26
CA ASN A 75 15.05 -17.70 0.59
C ASN A 75 15.18 -16.36 1.35
N THR A 76 14.06 -15.78 1.79
CA THR A 76 14.02 -14.52 2.53
C THR A 76 12.84 -14.48 3.50
N LYS A 77 13.04 -13.82 4.63
CA LYS A 77 12.02 -13.57 5.65
C LYS A 77 11.44 -12.15 5.58
N ASP A 78 11.87 -11.34 4.62
CA ASP A 78 11.53 -9.90 4.51
C ASP A 78 10.02 -9.64 4.40
N TYR A 79 9.27 -10.60 3.86
CA TYR A 79 7.82 -10.46 3.67
C TYR A 79 6.99 -10.92 4.87
N MET A 80 7.64 -11.47 5.90
CA MET A 80 6.94 -11.89 7.13
C MET A 80 6.61 -10.68 8.02
N GLY A 81 5.58 -10.82 8.85
CA GLY A 81 5.14 -9.77 9.77
C GLY A 81 4.65 -8.50 9.06
N ALA A 82 4.79 -7.36 9.70
CA ALA A 82 4.27 -6.07 9.24
C ALA A 82 4.98 -5.54 7.96
N GLY A 83 6.28 -5.82 7.82
CA GLY A 83 7.10 -5.36 6.69
C GLY A 83 7.78 -4.02 6.91
N SER A 84 7.99 -3.61 8.16
CA SER A 84 8.71 -2.38 8.50
C SER A 84 10.13 -2.34 7.92
N GLY A 85 10.84 -3.48 7.89
CA GLY A 85 12.14 -3.58 7.25
C GLY A 85 12.13 -3.30 5.74
N LEU A 86 11.03 -3.64 5.04
CA LEU A 86 10.85 -3.29 3.63
C LEU A 86 10.63 -1.78 3.46
N ILE A 87 9.83 -1.16 4.36
CA ILE A 87 9.58 0.28 4.37
C ILE A 87 10.87 1.05 4.60
N ALA A 88 11.61 0.72 5.65
CA ALA A 88 12.87 1.38 5.99
C ALA A 88 13.87 1.28 4.84
N ARG A 89 14.06 0.10 4.25
CA ARG A 89 14.96 -0.09 3.12
C ARG A 89 14.57 0.74 1.91
N ALA A 90 13.27 0.78 1.58
CA ALA A 90 12.77 1.52 0.43
C ALA A 90 12.89 3.05 0.60
N ILE A 91 12.66 3.57 1.81
CA ILE A 91 12.66 5.02 2.06
C ILE A 91 14.05 5.53 2.42
N GLU A 92 14.78 4.83 3.30
CA GLU A 92 16.08 5.31 3.78
C GLU A 92 17.23 5.02 2.80
N LYS A 93 17.17 3.87 2.11
CA LYS A 93 18.21 3.43 1.17
C LYS A 93 17.85 3.60 -0.29
N GLY A 94 16.58 3.87 -0.60
CA GLY A 94 16.10 3.91 -1.97
C GLY A 94 16.21 2.57 -2.70
N GLU A 95 16.18 1.45 -1.97
CA GLU A 95 16.39 0.11 -2.51
C GLU A 95 15.16 -0.78 -2.30
N ALA A 96 14.68 -1.39 -3.38
CA ALA A 96 13.65 -2.43 -3.36
C ALA A 96 13.87 -3.41 -4.51
N ARG A 97 13.57 -4.69 -4.29
CA ARG A 97 13.58 -5.68 -5.36
C ARG A 97 12.34 -5.50 -6.24
N PRO A 98 12.41 -5.76 -7.54
CA PRO A 98 11.33 -5.47 -8.49
C PRO A 98 9.97 -6.11 -8.13
N LEU A 99 9.95 -7.24 -7.43
CA LEU A 99 8.74 -7.98 -7.08
C LEU A 99 8.36 -7.92 -5.60
N ASP A 100 9.05 -7.14 -4.77
CA ASP A 100 8.80 -7.05 -3.32
C ASP A 100 7.33 -6.71 -3.02
N PHE A 101 6.76 -5.74 -3.74
CA PHE A 101 5.37 -5.33 -3.55
C PHE A 101 4.38 -6.45 -3.89
N LEU A 102 4.65 -7.27 -4.93
CA LEU A 102 3.77 -8.37 -5.31
C LEU A 102 3.81 -9.52 -4.29
N TRP A 103 5.00 -9.90 -3.84
CA TRP A 103 5.15 -10.96 -2.83
C TRP A 103 4.52 -10.54 -1.51
N LYS A 104 4.74 -9.28 -1.09
CA LYS A 104 4.12 -8.75 0.11
C LYS A 104 2.60 -8.75 0.01
N MET A 105 2.06 -8.32 -1.12
CA MET A 105 0.62 -8.31 -1.38
C MET A 105 0.02 -9.72 -1.33
N LEU A 106 0.65 -10.69 -1.99
CA LEU A 106 0.19 -12.07 -2.02
C LEU A 106 0.22 -12.72 -0.64
N LEU A 107 1.35 -12.65 0.07
CA LEU A 107 1.50 -13.26 1.40
C LEU A 107 0.58 -12.61 2.43
N THR A 108 0.35 -11.30 2.35
CA THR A 108 -0.63 -10.61 3.19
C THR A 108 -2.04 -11.14 2.93
N ALA A 109 -2.43 -11.29 1.66
CA ALA A 109 -3.76 -11.80 1.32
C ALA A 109 -3.96 -13.24 1.80
N LEU A 110 -2.97 -14.11 1.62
CA LEU A 110 -3.01 -15.50 2.10
C LEU A 110 -3.13 -15.57 3.62
N THR A 111 -2.34 -14.78 4.35
CA THR A 111 -2.33 -14.75 5.81
C THR A 111 -3.65 -14.23 6.37
N MET A 112 -4.06 -13.03 5.95
CA MET A 112 -5.23 -12.35 6.52
C MET A 112 -6.52 -13.10 6.24
N ARG A 113 -6.67 -13.67 5.04
CA ARG A 113 -7.89 -14.40 4.66
C ARG A 113 -7.93 -15.85 5.16
N ALA A 114 -6.81 -16.39 5.63
CA ALA A 114 -6.80 -17.68 6.33
C ALA A 114 -7.46 -17.63 7.70
N GLY A 115 -7.50 -16.46 8.33
CA GLY A 115 -8.05 -16.27 9.67
C GLY A 115 -7.02 -15.89 10.73
N TYR A 116 -5.76 -15.66 10.33
CA TYR A 116 -4.76 -15.06 11.22
C TYR A 116 -5.18 -13.63 11.59
N ARG A 117 -5.05 -13.30 12.85
CA ARG A 117 -5.32 -11.94 13.32
C ARG A 117 -4.10 -11.05 13.04
N GLY A 118 -4.33 -9.90 12.42
CA GLY A 118 -3.30 -8.93 12.07
C GLY A 118 -3.92 -7.68 11.47
N GLY A 119 -3.07 -6.71 11.10
CA GLY A 119 -3.47 -5.47 10.42
C GLY A 119 -3.21 -5.55 8.93
N GLU A 120 -4.09 -4.95 8.12
CA GLU A 120 -3.94 -4.82 6.67
C GLU A 120 -3.23 -3.49 6.28
N ILE A 121 -3.16 -2.53 7.22
CA ILE A 121 -2.66 -1.17 6.98
C ILE A 121 -1.13 -1.15 6.79
N VAL A 122 -0.37 -1.71 7.74
CA VAL A 122 1.10 -1.67 7.65
C VAL A 122 1.63 -2.49 6.46
N PRO A 123 1.09 -3.68 6.14
CA PRO A 123 1.36 -4.32 4.86
C PRO A 123 1.03 -3.46 3.64
N ALA A 124 -0.06 -2.69 3.64
CA ALA A 124 -0.36 -1.75 2.56
C ALA A 124 0.72 -0.67 2.43
N PHE A 125 1.21 -0.13 3.54
CA PHE A 125 2.37 0.78 3.54
C PHE A 125 3.61 0.14 2.90
N SER A 126 3.94 -1.09 3.27
CA SER A 126 5.09 -1.80 2.70
C SER A 126 4.95 -2.03 1.19
N ILE A 127 3.74 -2.38 0.73
CA ILE A 127 3.44 -2.58 -0.70
C ILE A 127 3.62 -1.25 -1.44
N GLY A 128 3.08 -0.15 -0.91
CA GLY A 128 3.20 1.19 -1.50
C GLY A 128 4.64 1.67 -1.56
N ALA A 129 5.40 1.54 -0.47
CA ALA A 129 6.78 1.97 -0.39
C ALA A 129 7.68 1.20 -1.38
N THR A 130 7.58 -0.12 -1.42
CA THR A 130 8.39 -0.95 -2.33
C THR A 130 8.01 -0.74 -3.80
N PHE A 131 6.73 -0.59 -4.11
CA PHE A 131 6.28 -0.24 -5.46
C PHE A 131 6.80 1.13 -5.90
N GLY A 132 6.66 2.14 -5.02
CA GLY A 132 7.13 3.51 -5.31
C GLY A 132 8.64 3.58 -5.52
N CYS A 133 9.42 2.88 -4.71
CA CYS A 133 10.87 2.79 -4.86
C CYS A 133 11.25 2.23 -6.23
N VAL A 134 10.67 1.10 -6.64
CA VAL A 134 10.92 0.49 -7.95
C VAL A 134 10.48 1.40 -9.10
N ALA A 135 9.28 1.94 -9.03
CA ALA A 135 8.76 2.83 -10.07
C ALA A 135 9.55 4.14 -10.19
N GLY A 136 10.00 4.70 -9.06
CA GLY A 136 10.88 5.86 -9.02
C GLY A 136 12.21 5.59 -9.72
N GLY A 137 12.83 4.46 -9.43
CA GLY A 137 14.07 4.04 -10.10
C GLY A 137 13.90 3.90 -11.61
N ILE A 138 12.84 3.26 -12.08
CA ILE A 138 12.54 3.08 -13.51
C ILE A 138 12.32 4.42 -14.23
N LEU A 139 11.62 5.36 -13.59
CA LEU A 139 11.31 6.68 -14.17
C LEU A 139 12.44 7.70 -14.01
N GLY A 140 13.58 7.34 -13.41
CA GLY A 140 14.65 8.28 -13.10
C GLY A 140 14.17 9.41 -12.19
N PHE A 141 13.43 9.07 -11.16
CA PHE A 141 12.93 9.94 -10.10
C PHE A 141 13.52 9.48 -8.77
N SER A 142 13.59 10.36 -7.75
CA SER A 142 14.10 9.96 -6.42
C SER A 142 13.36 8.74 -5.87
N PRO A 143 14.02 7.57 -5.71
CA PRO A 143 13.36 6.37 -5.21
C PRO A 143 12.83 6.51 -3.78
N GLU A 144 13.56 7.26 -2.93
CA GLU A 144 13.18 7.54 -1.54
C GLU A 144 11.86 8.32 -1.47
N LEU A 145 11.78 9.43 -2.22
CA LEU A 145 10.59 10.26 -2.28
C LEU A 145 9.41 9.53 -2.94
N ALA A 146 9.69 8.77 -4.00
CA ALA A 146 8.70 7.93 -4.66
C ALA A 146 8.14 6.86 -3.70
N ALA A 147 9.00 6.24 -2.89
CA ALA A 147 8.60 5.27 -1.87
C ALA A 147 7.70 5.90 -0.80
N ALA A 148 8.11 7.04 -0.25
CA ALA A 148 7.35 7.77 0.77
C ALA A 148 5.98 8.22 0.24
N ALA A 149 5.93 8.85 -0.94
CA ALA A 149 4.69 9.31 -1.55
C ALA A 149 3.75 8.14 -1.92
N SER A 150 4.31 7.04 -2.45
CA SER A 150 3.53 5.86 -2.82
C SER A 150 2.98 5.09 -1.62
N MET A 151 3.69 5.08 -0.50
CA MET A 151 3.25 4.51 0.75
C MET A 151 1.90 5.09 1.18
N VAL A 152 1.82 6.41 1.26
CA VAL A 152 0.58 7.11 1.67
C VAL A 152 -0.47 7.16 0.56
N ALA A 153 -0.06 7.16 -0.70
CA ALA A 153 -0.96 7.09 -1.84
C ALA A 153 -1.68 5.73 -1.91
N LEU A 154 -0.98 4.62 -1.71
CA LEU A 154 -1.60 3.29 -1.68
C LEU A 154 -2.53 3.17 -0.46
N PHE A 155 -2.10 3.64 0.71
CA PHE A 155 -2.94 3.68 1.90
C PHE A 155 -4.25 4.45 1.64
N CYS A 156 -4.16 5.62 1.04
CA CYS A 156 -5.33 6.40 0.64
C CYS A 156 -6.24 5.61 -0.31
N GLY A 157 -5.65 4.93 -1.31
CA GLY A 157 -6.39 4.14 -2.28
C GLY A 157 -7.18 2.98 -1.67
N VAL A 158 -6.61 2.29 -0.67
CA VAL A 158 -7.25 1.13 -0.02
C VAL A 158 -8.21 1.50 1.11
N THR A 159 -8.05 2.69 1.72
CA THR A 159 -8.89 3.13 2.86
C THR A 159 -9.92 4.18 2.49
N ASN A 160 -9.77 4.87 1.37
CA ASN A 160 -10.56 6.04 0.95
C ASN A 160 -10.49 7.22 1.94
N CYS A 161 -9.35 7.42 2.61
CA CYS A 161 -9.15 8.44 3.63
C CYS A 161 -8.04 9.43 3.23
N PRO A 162 -8.28 10.38 2.29
CA PRO A 162 -7.23 11.26 1.78
C PRO A 162 -6.68 12.22 2.85
N ILE A 163 -7.52 12.77 3.72
CA ILE A 163 -7.09 13.68 4.79
C ILE A 163 -6.17 12.96 5.78
N THR A 164 -6.55 11.75 6.19
CA THR A 164 -5.71 10.94 7.09
C THR A 164 -4.37 10.60 6.43
N ALA A 165 -4.38 10.24 5.14
CA ALA A 165 -3.15 9.95 4.39
C ALA A 165 -2.21 11.17 4.33
N MET A 166 -2.76 12.39 4.17
CA MET A 166 -1.99 13.63 4.21
C MET A 166 -1.36 13.86 5.58
N LEU A 167 -2.14 13.72 6.65
CA LEU A 167 -1.64 13.91 8.02
C LEU A 167 -0.53 12.90 8.36
N ILE A 168 -0.72 11.64 7.98
CA ILE A 168 0.30 10.59 8.13
C ILE A 168 1.57 10.95 7.35
N SER A 169 1.44 11.50 6.12
CA SER A 169 2.63 11.88 5.35
C SER A 169 3.45 12.99 6.02
N PHE A 170 2.78 13.96 6.63
CA PHE A 170 3.46 15.06 7.34
C PHE A 170 4.10 14.60 8.65
N GLU A 171 3.46 13.66 9.35
CA GLU A 171 3.98 13.08 10.57
C GLU A 171 5.21 12.22 10.33
N LEU A 172 5.15 11.33 9.32
CA LEU A 172 6.23 10.37 9.05
C LEU A 172 7.41 10.98 8.28
N PHE A 173 7.15 11.91 7.34
CA PHE A 173 8.15 12.39 6.38
C PHE A 173 8.40 13.91 6.46
N GLY A 174 7.63 14.62 7.27
CA GLY A 174 7.70 16.09 7.34
C GLY A 174 7.07 16.79 6.12
N PHE A 175 7.18 18.13 6.12
CA PHE A 175 6.52 18.97 5.12
C PHE A 175 7.30 19.19 3.83
N SER A 176 8.59 18.85 3.79
CA SER A 176 9.45 19.15 2.66
C SER A 176 8.99 18.54 1.32
N GLY A 177 8.37 17.34 1.38
CA GLY A 177 7.79 16.64 0.22
C GLY A 177 6.29 16.86 0.01
N ALA A 178 5.65 17.80 0.73
CA ALA A 178 4.20 17.95 0.79
C ALA A 178 3.52 18.01 -0.58
N ALA A 179 4.06 18.76 -1.54
CA ALA A 179 3.48 18.87 -2.87
C ALA A 179 3.40 17.51 -3.60
N TYR A 180 4.42 16.68 -3.46
CA TYR A 180 4.45 15.34 -4.06
C TYR A 180 3.50 14.39 -3.36
N TYR A 181 3.40 14.44 -2.03
CA TYR A 181 2.43 13.64 -1.26
C TYR A 181 1.00 13.99 -1.65
N LEU A 182 0.68 15.28 -1.79
CA LEU A 182 -0.62 15.77 -2.21
C LEU A 182 -1.00 15.28 -3.61
N ILE A 183 -0.08 15.39 -4.58
CA ILE A 183 -0.28 14.89 -5.95
C ILE A 183 -0.54 13.38 -5.91
N ALA A 184 0.30 12.63 -5.19
CA ALA A 184 0.20 11.18 -5.13
C ALA A 184 -1.10 10.71 -4.48
N ILE A 185 -1.49 11.29 -3.35
CA ILE A 185 -2.71 10.97 -2.62
C ILE A 185 -3.95 11.30 -3.46
N SER A 186 -4.00 12.50 -4.06
CA SER A 186 -5.16 12.97 -4.83
C SER A 186 -5.44 12.09 -6.05
N ILE A 187 -4.39 11.75 -6.81
CA ILE A 187 -4.51 10.91 -8.00
C ILE A 187 -4.87 9.48 -7.61
N SER A 188 -4.19 8.90 -6.63
CA SER A 188 -4.49 7.54 -6.15
C SER A 188 -5.94 7.44 -5.63
N TYR A 189 -6.41 8.46 -4.88
CA TYR A 189 -7.79 8.54 -4.41
C TYR A 189 -8.79 8.54 -5.56
N ALA A 190 -8.53 9.32 -6.61
CA ALA A 190 -9.38 9.35 -7.79
C ALA A 190 -9.37 8.01 -8.53
N VAL A 191 -8.19 7.44 -8.80
CA VAL A 191 -8.03 6.20 -9.58
C VAL A 191 -8.58 4.98 -8.83
N SER A 192 -8.41 4.89 -7.50
CA SER A 192 -8.89 3.75 -6.69
C SER A 192 -10.41 3.53 -6.73
N GLY A 193 -11.17 4.50 -7.23
CA GLY A 193 -12.62 4.37 -7.37
C GLY A 193 -13.30 4.12 -6.03
N TYR A 194 -14.15 3.10 -5.98
CA TYR A 194 -14.94 2.74 -4.79
C TYR A 194 -14.50 1.41 -4.17
N TYR A 195 -13.27 0.99 -4.41
CA TYR A 195 -12.67 -0.18 -3.76
C TYR A 195 -12.15 0.20 -2.36
N SER A 196 -12.27 -0.72 -1.40
CA SER A 196 -11.78 -0.52 -0.03
C SER A 196 -11.44 -1.85 0.64
N LEU A 197 -10.54 -1.80 1.62
CA LEU A 197 -10.32 -2.89 2.57
C LEU A 197 -11.53 -3.10 3.48
N TYR A 198 -12.29 -2.05 3.75
CA TYR A 198 -13.41 -2.05 4.68
C TYR A 198 -14.73 -2.29 3.95
N LYS A 199 -15.29 -3.50 4.08
CA LYS A 199 -16.52 -3.92 3.40
C LYS A 199 -17.76 -3.10 3.77
N ASP A 200 -17.81 -2.55 4.98
CA ASP A 200 -18.96 -1.81 5.49
C ASP A 200 -18.80 -0.29 5.35
N GLN A 201 -17.70 0.17 4.77
CA GLN A 201 -17.50 1.58 4.49
C GLN A 201 -18.52 2.04 3.43
N THR A 202 -19.21 3.13 3.73
CA THR A 202 -20.17 3.75 2.80
C THR A 202 -19.61 5.07 2.29
N ILE A 203 -19.55 5.23 0.99
CA ILE A 203 -19.18 6.48 0.33
C ILE A 203 -20.46 7.25 0.03
N VAL A 204 -20.60 8.38 0.71
CA VAL A 204 -21.82 9.19 0.66
C VAL A 204 -21.88 10.04 -0.59
N TYR A 205 -20.77 10.65 -0.99
CA TYR A 205 -20.64 11.50 -2.17
C TYR A 205 -19.74 10.87 -3.22
N SER A 206 -20.05 11.10 -4.49
CA SER A 206 -19.23 10.62 -5.59
C SER A 206 -17.87 11.30 -5.60
N LYS A 207 -16.80 10.53 -5.87
CA LYS A 207 -15.44 11.06 -6.06
C LYS A 207 -15.29 11.90 -7.34
N TYR A 208 -16.17 11.73 -8.31
CA TYR A 208 -16.02 12.30 -9.66
C TYR A 208 -17.04 13.40 -9.97
N LYS A 209 -18.16 13.44 -9.26
CA LYS A 209 -19.26 14.39 -9.51
C LYS A 209 -19.83 14.85 -8.19
N ALA A 210 -20.28 16.09 -8.12
CA ALA A 210 -20.98 16.64 -6.94
C ALA A 210 -22.39 16.02 -6.82
N ARG A 211 -22.43 14.73 -6.51
CA ARG A 211 -23.67 13.93 -6.42
C ARG A 211 -23.64 13.02 -5.21
N TYR A 212 -24.74 12.99 -4.49
CA TYR A 212 -25.00 12.02 -3.43
C TYR A 212 -25.22 10.62 -4.03
N ILE A 213 -24.51 9.60 -3.56
CA ILE A 213 -24.56 8.24 -4.09
C ILE A 213 -24.89 7.18 -3.04
N ASN A 214 -24.52 7.41 -1.77
CA ASN A 214 -24.72 6.48 -0.64
C ASN A 214 -24.44 5.01 -1.00
N ARG A 215 -23.23 4.75 -1.47
CA ARG A 215 -22.81 3.46 -2.00
C ARG A 215 -21.84 2.76 -1.08
N LYS A 216 -22.07 1.47 -0.78
CA LYS A 216 -21.06 0.63 -0.12
C LYS A 216 -19.84 0.40 -1.03
N THR A 217 -18.67 0.34 -0.45
CA THR A 217 -17.42 0.01 -1.14
C THR A 217 -17.46 -1.42 -1.68
N ARG A 218 -16.66 -1.68 -2.69
CA ARG A 218 -16.57 -2.98 -3.38
C ARG A 218 -15.44 -3.83 -2.82
#